data_81b996e7eae885107ae4dfdaaa95c1d4
#
_entry.id   81b996e7eae885107ae4dfdaaa95c1d4
#
_cell.length_a   1.000
_cell.length_b   1.000
_cell.length_c   1.000
_cell.angle_alpha   90.00
_cell.angle_beta   90.00
_cell.angle_gamma   90.00
#
_symmetry.space_group_name_H-M   'P 1'
#
loop_
_entity.id
_entity.type
_entity.pdbx_description
1 polymer ?
#
loop_
_entity_poly.entity_id
_entity_poly.type
_entity_poly.pdbx_seq_one_letter_code
_entity_poly.pdbx_strand_id
1 'polypeptide(L)'
;MSHAEFIPLAERKRLRVTEIKKHNLANILTHWFNVAMWALLLPTGLAILASPRLGIVPEMWQTLMRNIFGGTAHLIEFHYSIGLVWMAVLTFNILLGFRKYFIPFTRERMFLDADDIEWLKVKPLQMIGLAKAKHLPPQDVYNAGQKLYMYMVIVGTLTIGLTGLIMTFHNLIPWPWLIRWCLPIHFSAVGMVVAGLIIHVYMGAVFPEEKEAFFSMFTGKVSAWYARRHHAKWYWRKMEEEMDWEDRVLAEGRALKVDESAAD
;
A
#
# COMPACT_ATOMS: atom_id res chain seq x y z
N MET A 1 -15.52 46.26 15.17
CA MET A 1 -16.13 45.01 14.63
C MET A 1 -15.05 44.27 13.87
N SER A 2 -14.60 43.13 14.37
CA SER A 2 -13.44 42.44 13.87
C SER A 2 -13.81 41.64 12.60
N HIS A 3 -12.93 41.61 11.63
CA HIS A 3 -13.04 40.83 10.37
C HIS A 3 -13.33 39.33 10.56
N ALA A 4 -13.44 38.84 11.79
CA ALA A 4 -13.72 37.45 12.12
C ALA A 4 -15.20 37.02 11.88
N GLU A 5 -16.11 37.96 11.66
CA GLU A 5 -17.55 37.69 11.48
C GLU A 5 -17.95 37.27 10.07
N PHE A 6 -17.08 37.44 9.10
CA PHE A 6 -17.38 37.15 7.67
C PHE A 6 -16.79 35.86 7.09
N ILE A 7 -16.13 35.01 7.90
CA ILE A 7 -15.68 33.74 7.39
C ILE A 7 -16.88 32.79 7.28
N PRO A 8 -17.28 32.31 6.10
CA PRO A 8 -18.38 31.37 5.92
C PRO A 8 -18.23 30.17 6.85
N LEU A 9 -19.34 29.62 7.34
CA LEU A 9 -19.35 28.50 8.29
C LEU A 9 -18.52 27.30 7.77
N ALA A 10 -18.61 27.04 6.46
CA ALA A 10 -17.82 26.03 5.78
C ALA A 10 -16.30 26.28 5.88
N GLU A 11 -15.88 27.54 5.86
CA GLU A 11 -14.48 27.92 5.95
C GLU A 11 -13.96 27.87 7.39
N ARG A 12 -14.79 28.22 8.38
CA ARG A 12 -14.49 28.05 9.82
C ARG A 12 -14.34 26.56 10.18
N LYS A 13 -15.15 25.68 9.62
CA LYS A 13 -15.06 24.22 9.80
C LYS A 13 -13.78 23.64 9.19
N ARG A 14 -13.38 24.11 7.99
CA ARG A 14 -12.11 23.71 7.33
C ARG A 14 -10.88 24.02 8.17
N LEU A 15 -10.91 25.09 8.96
CA LEU A 15 -9.81 25.49 9.85
C LEU A 15 -9.71 24.65 11.14
N ARG A 16 -10.74 23.85 11.46
CA ARG A 16 -10.77 22.97 12.65
C ARG A 16 -10.20 21.60 12.42
N VAL A 17 -10.20 21.09 11.18
CA VAL A 17 -9.65 19.77 10.84
C VAL A 17 -8.15 19.89 10.73
N THR A 18 -7.45 19.40 11.74
CA THR A 18 -5.97 19.38 11.76
C THR A 18 -5.39 18.08 11.22
N GLU A 19 -6.10 16.96 11.40
CA GLU A 19 -5.69 15.62 10.99
C GLU A 19 -6.82 14.88 10.27
N ILE A 20 -6.48 14.07 9.28
CA ILE A 20 -7.39 13.23 8.51
C ILE A 20 -6.95 11.78 8.61
N LYS A 21 -7.89 10.87 8.90
CA LYS A 21 -7.63 9.43 8.94
C LYS A 21 -7.39 8.89 7.53
N LYS A 22 -6.15 8.43 7.27
CA LYS A 22 -5.72 7.85 5.98
C LYS A 22 -5.79 6.31 5.98
N HIS A 23 -5.39 5.67 7.08
CA HIS A 23 -5.34 4.22 7.20
C HIS A 23 -6.13 3.73 8.41
N ASN A 24 -6.82 2.60 8.26
CA ASN A 24 -7.40 1.88 9.38
C ASN A 24 -6.38 0.88 9.96
N LEU A 25 -6.66 0.35 11.16
CA LEU A 25 -5.77 -0.58 11.84
C LEU A 25 -5.50 -1.85 11.02
N ALA A 26 -6.51 -2.37 10.31
CA ALA A 26 -6.33 -3.55 9.46
C ALA A 26 -5.31 -3.30 8.34
N ASN A 27 -5.36 -2.12 7.69
CA ASN A 27 -4.38 -1.76 6.67
C ASN A 27 -2.96 -1.65 7.26
N ILE A 28 -2.82 -1.03 8.44
CA ILE A 28 -1.53 -0.90 9.13
C ILE A 28 -0.97 -2.28 9.47
N LEU A 29 -1.76 -3.15 10.10
CA LEU A 29 -1.33 -4.48 10.49
C LEU A 29 -0.97 -5.35 9.27
N THR A 30 -1.79 -5.31 8.22
CA THR A 30 -1.49 -6.05 6.97
C THR A 30 -0.20 -5.55 6.33
N HIS A 31 0.03 -4.25 6.31
CA HIS A 31 1.27 -3.68 5.77
C HIS A 31 2.49 -4.18 6.54
N TRP A 32 2.50 -4.05 7.89
CA TRP A 32 3.65 -4.45 8.70
C TRP A 32 3.85 -5.97 8.73
N PHE A 33 2.77 -6.75 8.64
CA PHE A 33 2.85 -8.19 8.41
C PHE A 33 3.59 -8.49 7.08
N ASN A 34 3.23 -7.82 5.99
CA ASN A 34 3.94 -8.00 4.72
C ASN A 34 5.42 -7.58 4.82
N VAL A 35 5.73 -6.47 5.49
CA VAL A 35 7.13 -6.06 5.74
C VAL A 35 7.90 -7.15 6.45
N ALA A 36 7.33 -7.75 7.51
CA ALA A 36 7.98 -8.84 8.25
C ALA A 36 8.19 -10.09 7.37
N MET A 37 7.18 -10.47 6.59
CA MET A 37 7.30 -11.62 5.67
C MET A 37 8.36 -11.38 4.59
N TRP A 38 8.43 -10.20 3.99
CA TRP A 38 9.46 -9.86 3.02
C TRP A 38 10.86 -9.83 3.64
N ALA A 39 11.01 -9.35 4.89
CA ALA A 39 12.26 -9.36 5.63
C ALA A 39 12.79 -10.79 5.91
N LEU A 40 11.92 -11.80 5.94
CA LEU A 40 12.28 -13.20 6.09
C LEU A 40 12.47 -13.91 4.74
N LEU A 41 11.54 -13.69 3.79
CA LEU A 41 11.51 -14.43 2.52
C LEU A 41 12.58 -13.94 1.53
N LEU A 42 12.81 -12.63 1.41
CA LEU A 42 13.79 -12.12 0.45
C LEU A 42 15.22 -12.58 0.75
N PRO A 43 15.75 -12.43 1.99
CA PRO A 43 17.10 -12.90 2.31
C PRO A 43 17.28 -14.41 2.13
N THR A 44 16.30 -15.21 2.54
CA THR A 44 16.35 -16.67 2.42
C THR A 44 16.23 -17.10 0.96
N GLY A 45 15.33 -16.50 0.18
CA GLY A 45 15.18 -16.78 -1.24
C GLY A 45 16.45 -16.45 -2.05
N LEU A 46 17.08 -15.31 -1.78
CA LEU A 46 18.37 -14.94 -2.38
C LEU A 46 19.47 -15.95 -2.05
N ALA A 47 19.48 -16.50 -0.84
CA ALA A 47 20.46 -17.50 -0.44
C ALA A 47 20.23 -18.89 -1.10
N ILE A 48 18.96 -19.23 -1.37
CA ILE A 48 18.59 -20.45 -2.10
C ILE A 48 18.96 -20.34 -3.59
N LEU A 49 18.94 -19.13 -4.16
CA LEU A 49 19.27 -18.84 -5.54
C LEU A 49 20.80 -18.98 -5.78
N ALA A 50 21.34 -20.14 -5.47
CA ALA A 50 22.76 -20.44 -5.59
C ALA A 50 23.14 -20.76 -7.04
N SER A 51 23.27 -19.74 -7.90
CA SER A 51 23.87 -19.94 -9.21
C SER A 51 25.17 -19.12 -9.35
N PRO A 52 26.33 -19.76 -9.33
CA PRO A 52 27.59 -19.07 -9.61
C PRO A 52 27.60 -18.35 -10.96
N ARG A 53 26.77 -18.82 -11.93
CA ARG A 53 26.63 -18.21 -13.25
C ARG A 53 25.89 -16.89 -13.27
N LEU A 54 24.98 -16.66 -12.34
CA LEU A 54 24.21 -15.42 -12.29
C LEU A 54 24.96 -14.30 -11.53
N GLY A 55 25.88 -14.63 -10.62
CA GLY A 55 26.72 -13.66 -9.89
C GLY A 55 25.96 -12.60 -9.09
N ILE A 56 24.64 -12.77 -8.90
CA ILE A 56 23.76 -11.76 -8.28
C ILE A 56 23.92 -11.72 -6.76
N VAL A 57 24.23 -12.88 -6.16
CA VAL A 57 24.33 -13.02 -4.70
C VAL A 57 25.72 -13.46 -4.32
N PRO A 58 26.43 -12.72 -3.43
CA PRO A 58 27.75 -13.11 -2.96
C PRO A 58 27.75 -14.50 -2.30
N GLU A 59 28.76 -15.31 -2.57
CA GLU A 59 28.92 -16.65 -1.99
C GLU A 59 28.96 -16.61 -0.45
N MET A 60 29.56 -15.54 0.10
CA MET A 60 29.58 -15.30 1.54
C MET A 60 28.16 -15.27 2.14
N TRP A 61 27.20 -14.63 1.46
CA TRP A 61 25.81 -14.58 1.91
C TRP A 61 25.16 -15.97 1.90
N GLN A 62 25.36 -16.72 0.85
CA GLN A 62 24.83 -18.08 0.73
C GLN A 62 25.39 -19.00 1.82
N THR A 63 26.69 -18.91 2.06
CA THR A 63 27.39 -19.69 3.09
C THR A 63 26.90 -19.31 4.48
N LEU A 64 26.76 -18.01 4.76
CA LEU A 64 26.26 -17.50 6.04
C LEU A 64 24.83 -18.05 6.30
N MET A 65 23.94 -17.94 5.36
CA MET A 65 22.55 -18.39 5.51
C MET A 65 22.47 -19.92 5.68
N ARG A 66 23.24 -20.70 4.92
CA ARG A 66 23.30 -22.16 5.10
C ARG A 66 23.80 -22.53 6.49
N ASN A 67 24.79 -21.81 7.01
CA ASN A 67 25.31 -22.08 8.36
C ASN A 67 24.30 -21.73 9.45
N ILE A 68 23.57 -20.59 9.32
CA ILE A 68 22.50 -20.20 10.24
C ILE A 68 21.39 -21.25 10.30
N PHE A 69 20.99 -21.80 9.15
CA PHE A 69 19.89 -22.77 9.07
C PHE A 69 20.34 -24.24 9.19
N GLY A 70 21.64 -24.51 9.34
CA GLY A 70 22.14 -25.89 9.43
C GLY A 70 22.10 -26.68 8.10
N GLY A 71 22.08 -25.96 6.97
CA GLY A 71 22.15 -26.55 5.63
C GLY A 71 21.10 -26.05 4.67
N THR A 72 21.30 -26.37 3.38
CA THR A 72 20.42 -25.92 2.29
C THR A 72 18.99 -26.47 2.42
N ALA A 73 18.84 -27.72 2.88
CA ALA A 73 17.54 -28.35 3.03
C ALA A 73 16.67 -27.60 4.05
N HIS A 74 17.19 -27.32 5.23
CA HIS A 74 16.48 -26.57 6.26
C HIS A 74 16.20 -25.11 5.84
N LEU A 75 17.13 -24.49 5.10
CA LEU A 75 16.90 -23.15 4.55
C LEU A 75 15.72 -23.13 3.56
N ILE A 76 15.63 -24.11 2.67
CA ILE A 76 14.50 -24.27 1.74
C ILE A 76 13.20 -24.53 2.50
N GLU A 77 13.25 -25.42 3.49
CA GLU A 77 12.10 -25.75 4.34
C GLU A 77 11.58 -24.51 5.06
N PHE A 78 12.45 -23.72 5.68
CA PHE A 78 12.08 -22.46 6.31
C PHE A 78 11.44 -21.49 5.29
N HIS A 79 12.07 -21.31 4.12
CA HIS A 79 11.57 -20.39 3.10
C HIS A 79 10.15 -20.74 2.65
N TYR A 80 9.89 -22.01 2.26
CA TYR A 80 8.54 -22.38 1.82
C TYR A 80 7.54 -22.38 2.97
N SER A 81 7.93 -22.73 4.19
CA SER A 81 7.03 -22.68 5.35
C SER A 81 6.56 -21.29 5.67
N ILE A 82 7.47 -20.29 5.68
CA ILE A 82 7.13 -18.88 5.83
C ILE A 82 6.28 -18.39 4.64
N GLY A 83 6.60 -18.82 3.42
CA GLY A 83 5.81 -18.52 2.24
C GLY A 83 4.37 -19.04 2.32
N LEU A 84 4.17 -20.26 2.82
CA LEU A 84 2.84 -20.83 3.05
C LEU A 84 2.06 -20.04 4.12
N VAL A 85 2.71 -19.66 5.23
CA VAL A 85 2.10 -18.82 6.26
C VAL A 85 1.69 -17.47 5.68
N TRP A 86 2.57 -16.84 4.90
CA TRP A 86 2.29 -15.58 4.24
C TRP A 86 1.06 -15.66 3.33
N MET A 87 1.02 -16.66 2.44
CA MET A 87 -0.11 -16.88 1.52
C MET A 87 -1.39 -17.21 2.26
N ALA A 88 -1.34 -18.05 3.30
CA ALA A 88 -2.51 -18.40 4.12
C ALA A 88 -3.11 -17.16 4.80
N VAL A 89 -2.28 -16.32 5.44
CA VAL A 89 -2.74 -15.11 6.11
C VAL A 89 -3.32 -14.11 5.11
N LEU A 90 -2.68 -13.88 3.96
CA LEU A 90 -3.22 -12.98 2.93
C LEU A 90 -4.55 -13.48 2.37
N THR A 91 -4.65 -14.77 2.05
CA THR A 91 -5.88 -15.39 1.55
C THR A 91 -7.00 -15.25 2.59
N PHE A 92 -6.71 -15.56 3.86
CA PHE A 92 -7.68 -15.45 4.95
C PHE A 92 -8.15 -14.00 5.16
N ASN A 93 -7.24 -13.02 5.13
CA ASN A 93 -7.58 -11.60 5.19
C ASN A 93 -8.50 -11.17 4.03
N ILE A 94 -8.21 -11.62 2.80
CA ILE A 94 -9.05 -11.32 1.64
C ILE A 94 -10.43 -11.95 1.82
N LEU A 95 -10.52 -13.23 2.19
CA LEU A 95 -11.80 -13.94 2.34
C LEU A 95 -12.67 -13.33 3.44
N LEU A 96 -12.12 -13.07 4.62
CA LEU A 96 -12.86 -12.48 5.75
C LEU A 96 -13.23 -11.02 5.49
N GLY A 97 -12.33 -10.28 4.84
CA GLY A 97 -12.48 -8.85 4.59
C GLY A 97 -13.09 -8.49 3.24
N PHE A 98 -13.46 -9.48 2.41
CA PHE A 98 -13.77 -9.27 1.00
C PHE A 98 -14.80 -8.16 0.75
N ARG A 99 -15.99 -8.26 1.37
CA ARG A 99 -17.06 -7.26 1.21
C ARG A 99 -16.82 -5.98 2.00
N LYS A 100 -16.22 -6.09 3.19
CA LYS A 100 -16.12 -4.97 4.14
C LYS A 100 -14.88 -4.10 3.88
N TYR A 101 -13.79 -4.69 3.40
CA TYR A 101 -12.52 -4.00 3.23
C TYR A 101 -11.98 -4.06 1.80
N PHE A 102 -11.98 -5.24 1.17
CA PHE A 102 -11.34 -5.42 -0.15
C PHE A 102 -12.10 -4.69 -1.26
N ILE A 103 -13.42 -4.87 -1.36
CA ILE A 103 -14.23 -4.20 -2.39
C ILE A 103 -14.19 -2.67 -2.23
N PRO A 104 -14.45 -2.07 -1.04
CA PRO A 104 -14.35 -0.62 -0.87
C PRO A 104 -12.94 -0.09 -1.16
N PHE A 105 -11.91 -0.77 -0.66
CA PHE A 105 -10.52 -0.40 -0.91
C PHE A 105 -10.19 -0.36 -2.40
N THR A 106 -10.55 -1.41 -3.15
CA THR A 106 -10.32 -1.50 -4.59
C THR A 106 -11.06 -0.39 -5.33
N ARG A 107 -12.33 -0.18 -4.98
CA ARG A 107 -13.20 0.81 -5.63
C ARG A 107 -12.74 2.25 -5.42
N GLU A 108 -12.32 2.59 -4.20
CA GLU A 108 -11.92 3.94 -3.83
C GLU A 108 -10.46 4.28 -4.19
N ARG A 109 -9.58 3.28 -4.29
CA ARG A 109 -8.14 3.52 -4.22
C ARG A 109 -7.33 2.98 -5.39
N MET A 110 -7.89 2.05 -6.18
CA MET A 110 -7.12 1.39 -7.23
C MET A 110 -7.32 1.98 -8.61
N PHE A 111 -8.52 2.45 -8.95
CA PHE A 111 -8.79 2.89 -10.32
C PHE A 111 -7.99 4.13 -10.70
N LEU A 112 -7.37 4.06 -11.89
CA LEU A 112 -6.68 5.19 -12.51
C LEU A 112 -7.68 6.08 -13.23
N ASP A 113 -7.53 7.38 -13.10
CA ASP A 113 -8.29 8.38 -13.83
C ASP A 113 -7.41 9.20 -14.80
N ALA A 114 -7.98 10.18 -15.48
CA ALA A 114 -7.25 11.01 -16.44
C ALA A 114 -6.11 11.82 -15.78
N ASP A 115 -6.33 12.31 -14.56
CA ASP A 115 -5.32 13.05 -13.80
C ASP A 115 -4.16 12.14 -13.37
N ASP A 116 -4.43 10.89 -13.04
CA ASP A 116 -3.38 9.90 -12.76
C ASP A 116 -2.49 9.65 -13.98
N ILE A 117 -3.09 9.53 -15.15
CA ILE A 117 -2.35 9.32 -16.40
C ILE A 117 -1.49 10.54 -16.75
N GLU A 118 -2.02 11.76 -16.57
CA GLU A 118 -1.25 12.98 -16.77
C GLU A 118 -0.12 13.12 -15.75
N TRP A 119 -0.38 12.79 -14.48
CA TRP A 119 0.62 12.77 -13.42
C TRP A 119 1.79 11.83 -13.75
N LEU A 120 1.50 10.60 -14.23
CA LEU A 120 2.53 9.63 -14.64
C LEU A 120 3.40 10.11 -15.80
N LYS A 121 2.88 10.95 -16.69
CA LYS A 121 3.65 11.54 -17.78
C LYS A 121 4.60 12.65 -17.30
N VAL A 122 4.21 13.40 -16.28
CA VAL A 122 4.91 14.63 -15.86
C VAL A 122 5.83 14.39 -14.66
N LYS A 123 5.35 13.74 -13.61
CA LYS A 123 6.09 13.63 -12.33
C LYS A 123 7.44 12.92 -12.45
N PRO A 124 7.57 11.76 -13.14
CA PRO A 124 8.85 11.10 -13.31
C PRO A 124 9.90 11.99 -14.01
N LEU A 125 9.48 12.72 -15.03
CA LEU A 125 10.37 13.64 -15.77
C LEU A 125 10.82 14.81 -14.90
N GLN A 126 9.95 15.30 -14.00
CA GLN A 126 10.33 16.33 -13.02
C GLN A 126 11.34 15.79 -12.00
N MET A 127 11.15 14.54 -11.52
CA MET A 127 12.05 13.94 -10.53
C MET A 127 13.48 13.77 -11.05
N ILE A 128 13.65 13.52 -12.34
CA ILE A 128 14.97 13.40 -12.99
C ILE A 128 15.45 14.70 -13.63
N GLY A 129 14.74 15.80 -13.38
CA GLY A 129 15.13 17.14 -13.86
C GLY A 129 14.92 17.41 -15.35
N LEU A 130 14.22 16.52 -16.08
CA LEU A 130 13.95 16.68 -17.51
C LEU A 130 12.71 17.51 -17.83
N ALA A 131 11.84 17.76 -16.86
CA ALA A 131 10.70 18.64 -17.01
C ALA A 131 10.76 19.78 -15.99
N LYS A 132 10.39 21.02 -16.44
CA LYS A 132 10.24 22.17 -15.54
C LYS A 132 9.10 21.91 -14.55
N ALA A 133 9.19 22.55 -13.36
CA ALA A 133 8.12 22.51 -12.37
C ALA A 133 6.81 23.00 -13.01
N LYS A 134 5.92 22.05 -13.32
CA LYS A 134 4.57 22.27 -13.82
C LYS A 134 3.60 21.91 -12.72
N HIS A 135 2.45 22.57 -12.68
CA HIS A 135 1.42 22.19 -11.73
C HIS A 135 0.99 20.74 -12.01
N LEU A 136 1.11 19.88 -11.00
CA LEU A 136 0.73 18.49 -11.13
C LEU A 136 -0.80 18.36 -10.97
N PRO A 137 -1.44 17.44 -11.71
CA PRO A 137 -2.85 17.15 -11.53
C PRO A 137 -3.16 16.70 -10.10
N PRO A 138 -4.36 17.06 -9.57
CA PRO A 138 -4.74 16.69 -8.21
C PRO A 138 -4.87 15.17 -8.07
N GLN A 139 -4.38 14.63 -6.96
CA GLN A 139 -4.38 13.20 -6.69
C GLN A 139 -5.39 12.81 -5.61
N ASP A 140 -5.87 11.56 -5.67
CA ASP A 140 -6.73 10.95 -4.65
C ASP A 140 -5.90 10.45 -3.45
N VAL A 141 -6.47 9.65 -2.56
CA VAL A 141 -5.83 9.08 -1.35
C VAL A 141 -4.49 8.40 -1.64
N TYR A 142 -4.34 7.82 -2.82
CA TYR A 142 -3.07 7.39 -3.40
C TYR A 142 -2.80 8.14 -4.69
N ASN A 143 -1.56 8.57 -4.88
CA ASN A 143 -1.12 9.13 -6.15
C ASN A 143 -0.92 8.02 -7.20
N ALA A 144 -0.82 8.43 -8.47
CA ALA A 144 -0.71 7.49 -9.58
C ALA A 144 0.49 6.54 -9.47
N GLY A 145 1.63 7.00 -8.94
CA GLY A 145 2.80 6.16 -8.69
C GLY A 145 2.55 5.09 -7.63
N GLN A 146 1.85 5.43 -6.55
CA GLN A 146 1.44 4.49 -5.51
C GLN A 146 0.43 3.46 -6.04
N LYS A 147 -0.51 3.87 -6.89
CA LYS A 147 -1.46 2.96 -7.56
C LYS A 147 -0.73 1.98 -8.48
N LEU A 148 0.22 2.46 -9.29
CA LEU A 148 1.03 1.61 -10.17
C LEU A 148 1.84 0.57 -9.38
N TYR A 149 2.49 1.00 -8.29
CA TYR A 149 3.21 0.08 -7.40
C TYR A 149 2.28 -0.95 -6.77
N MET A 150 1.08 -0.56 -6.36
CA MET A 150 0.07 -1.47 -5.82
C MET A 150 -0.35 -2.55 -6.82
N TYR A 151 -0.57 -2.21 -8.11
CA TYR A 151 -0.80 -3.22 -9.15
C TYR A 151 0.38 -4.18 -9.30
N MET A 152 1.60 -3.64 -9.30
CA MET A 152 2.82 -4.45 -9.38
C MET A 152 2.92 -5.42 -8.20
N VAL A 153 2.63 -4.97 -6.97
CA VAL A 153 2.62 -5.81 -5.77
C VAL A 153 1.55 -6.89 -5.86
N ILE A 154 0.33 -6.57 -6.28
CA ILE A 154 -0.77 -7.56 -6.39
C ILE A 154 -0.41 -8.65 -7.40
N VAL A 155 -0.03 -8.26 -8.63
CA VAL A 155 0.34 -9.22 -9.68
C VAL A 155 1.57 -10.02 -9.27
N GLY A 156 2.59 -9.35 -8.72
CA GLY A 156 3.79 -10.00 -8.22
C GLY A 156 3.52 -10.99 -7.11
N THR A 157 2.74 -10.60 -6.08
CA THR A 157 2.37 -11.48 -4.96
C THR A 157 1.60 -12.72 -5.43
N LEU A 158 0.64 -12.56 -6.34
CA LEU A 158 -0.08 -13.68 -6.93
C LEU A 158 0.86 -14.62 -7.69
N THR A 159 1.75 -14.07 -8.50
CA THR A 159 2.73 -14.85 -9.28
C THR A 159 3.71 -15.57 -8.36
N ILE A 160 4.27 -14.87 -7.37
CA ILE A 160 5.21 -15.45 -6.38
C ILE A 160 4.52 -16.55 -5.58
N GLY A 161 3.30 -16.31 -5.11
CA GLY A 161 2.53 -17.28 -4.33
C GLY A 161 2.19 -18.53 -5.13
N LEU A 162 1.64 -18.38 -6.34
CA LEU A 162 1.27 -19.50 -7.20
C LEU A 162 2.50 -20.34 -7.60
N THR A 163 3.57 -19.71 -8.03
CA THR A 163 4.79 -20.43 -8.40
C THR A 163 5.46 -21.10 -7.20
N GLY A 164 5.43 -20.44 -6.03
CA GLY A 164 5.90 -21.01 -4.76
C GLY A 164 5.10 -22.25 -4.35
N LEU A 165 3.77 -22.20 -4.44
CA LEU A 165 2.90 -23.35 -4.17
C LEU A 165 3.20 -24.52 -5.12
N ILE A 166 3.32 -24.26 -6.43
CA ILE A 166 3.65 -25.29 -7.42
C ILE A 166 5.00 -25.93 -7.11
N MET A 167 6.02 -25.13 -6.76
CA MET A 167 7.34 -25.66 -6.41
C MET A 167 7.33 -26.46 -5.10
N THR A 168 6.57 -26.02 -4.10
CA THR A 168 6.44 -26.72 -2.81
C THR A 168 5.74 -28.07 -2.98
N PHE A 169 4.68 -28.12 -3.75
CA PHE A 169 3.88 -29.31 -3.99
C PHE A 169 4.15 -29.99 -5.34
N HIS A 170 5.40 -29.84 -5.86
CA HIS A 170 5.76 -30.33 -7.18
C HIS A 170 5.48 -31.82 -7.42
N ASN A 171 5.53 -32.64 -6.38
CA ASN A 171 5.21 -34.09 -6.46
C ASN A 171 3.73 -34.37 -6.83
N LEU A 172 2.83 -33.41 -6.61
CA LEU A 172 1.41 -33.51 -6.94
C LEU A 172 1.09 -32.96 -8.33
N ILE A 173 2.07 -32.33 -9.00
CA ILE A 173 1.88 -31.66 -10.28
C ILE A 173 2.34 -32.57 -11.42
N PRO A 174 1.44 -33.02 -12.31
CA PRO A 174 1.78 -33.99 -13.36
C PRO A 174 2.45 -33.35 -14.61
N TRP A 175 2.76 -32.05 -14.55
CA TRP A 175 3.31 -31.29 -15.70
C TRP A 175 4.75 -30.82 -15.43
N PRO A 176 5.81 -31.59 -15.83
CA PRO A 176 7.20 -31.20 -15.58
C PRO A 176 7.62 -29.88 -16.23
N TRP A 177 7.00 -29.53 -17.36
CA TRP A 177 7.27 -28.27 -18.05
C TRP A 177 6.84 -27.07 -17.21
N LEU A 178 5.70 -27.17 -16.51
CA LEU A 178 5.20 -26.09 -15.62
C LEU A 178 6.15 -25.89 -14.44
N ILE A 179 6.55 -26.99 -13.78
CA ILE A 179 7.48 -26.92 -12.64
C ILE A 179 8.81 -26.28 -13.05
N ARG A 180 9.32 -26.61 -14.24
CA ARG A 180 10.57 -26.04 -14.77
C ARG A 180 10.51 -24.51 -14.93
N TRP A 181 9.36 -23.97 -15.31
CA TRP A 181 9.17 -22.53 -15.49
C TRP A 181 8.88 -21.78 -14.19
N CYS A 182 8.43 -22.46 -13.12
CA CYS A 182 8.10 -21.81 -11.86
C CYS A 182 9.28 -21.06 -11.25
N LEU A 183 10.48 -21.62 -11.23
CA LEU A 183 11.64 -20.95 -10.62
C LEU A 183 12.01 -19.63 -11.34
N PRO A 184 12.21 -19.59 -12.67
CA PRO A 184 12.53 -18.33 -13.35
C PRO A 184 11.38 -17.30 -13.26
N ILE A 185 10.12 -17.74 -13.30
CA ILE A 185 8.97 -16.84 -13.15
C ILE A 185 8.91 -16.28 -11.72
N HIS A 186 9.08 -17.13 -10.70
CA HIS A 186 9.11 -16.72 -9.29
C HIS A 186 10.20 -15.68 -9.05
N PHE A 187 11.41 -15.96 -9.49
CA PHE A 187 12.54 -15.04 -9.35
C PHE A 187 12.34 -13.72 -10.08
N SER A 188 11.80 -13.75 -11.31
CA SER A 188 11.52 -12.53 -12.07
C SER A 188 10.45 -11.69 -11.40
N ALA A 189 9.40 -12.32 -10.87
CA ALA A 189 8.34 -11.63 -10.13
C ALA A 189 8.88 -11.01 -8.83
N VAL A 190 9.74 -11.72 -8.09
CA VAL A 190 10.42 -11.16 -6.90
C VAL A 190 11.27 -9.95 -7.31
N GLY A 191 12.08 -10.07 -8.37
CA GLY A 191 12.93 -8.97 -8.85
C GLY A 191 12.13 -7.73 -9.24
N MET A 192 10.99 -7.92 -9.93
CA MET A 192 10.07 -6.82 -10.27
C MET A 192 9.50 -6.12 -9.03
N VAL A 193 9.01 -6.88 -8.06
CA VAL A 193 8.45 -6.31 -6.82
C VAL A 193 9.54 -5.61 -5.99
N VAL A 194 10.75 -6.19 -5.91
CA VAL A 194 11.89 -5.59 -5.20
C VAL A 194 12.33 -4.27 -5.84
N ALA A 195 12.37 -4.19 -7.17
CA ALA A 195 12.66 -2.93 -7.86
C ALA A 195 11.67 -1.83 -7.47
N GLY A 196 10.37 -2.14 -7.45
CA GLY A 196 9.34 -1.22 -6.96
C GLY A 196 9.45 -0.94 -5.46
N LEU A 197 9.82 -1.93 -4.65
CA LEU A 197 10.00 -1.79 -3.20
C LEU A 197 11.13 -0.79 -2.86
N ILE A 198 12.24 -0.81 -3.60
CA ILE A 198 13.34 0.17 -3.42
C ILE A 198 12.82 1.58 -3.62
N ILE A 199 12.06 1.82 -4.70
CA ILE A 199 11.44 3.12 -4.97
C ILE A 199 10.43 3.48 -3.88
N HIS A 200 9.59 2.54 -3.46
CA HIS A 200 8.58 2.72 -2.42
C HIS A 200 9.21 3.13 -1.07
N VAL A 201 10.26 2.42 -0.63
CA VAL A 201 10.97 2.74 0.61
C VAL A 201 11.67 4.10 0.50
N TYR A 202 12.32 4.37 -0.62
CA TYR A 202 12.97 5.67 -0.84
C TYR A 202 11.95 6.82 -0.76
N MET A 203 10.85 6.71 -1.49
CA MET A 203 9.81 7.75 -1.52
C MET A 203 9.12 7.92 -0.16
N GLY A 204 8.81 6.83 0.54
CA GLY A 204 8.09 6.91 1.80
C GLY A 204 8.97 7.30 2.99
N ALA A 205 10.17 6.72 3.11
CA ALA A 205 10.99 6.87 4.32
C ALA A 205 12.12 7.91 4.19
N VAL A 206 12.63 8.14 2.96
CA VAL A 206 13.81 9.00 2.73
C VAL A 206 13.40 10.36 2.18
N PHE A 207 12.42 10.41 1.27
CA PHE A 207 12.01 11.65 0.62
C PHE A 207 11.30 12.59 1.61
N PRO A 208 11.85 13.82 1.86
CA PRO A 208 11.38 14.66 2.97
C PRO A 208 9.92 15.09 2.89
N GLU A 209 9.38 15.28 1.68
CA GLU A 209 8.01 15.72 1.46
C GLU A 209 6.97 14.64 1.78
N GLU A 210 7.37 13.35 1.82
CA GLU A 210 6.50 12.20 2.04
C GLU A 210 6.59 11.61 3.46
N LYS A 211 7.30 12.26 4.38
CA LYS A 211 7.48 11.77 5.76
C LYS A 211 6.15 11.53 6.49
N GLU A 212 5.14 12.39 6.26
CA GLU A 212 3.82 12.18 6.87
C GLU A 212 3.15 10.90 6.36
N ALA A 213 3.35 10.54 5.07
CA ALA A 213 2.86 9.28 4.54
C ALA A 213 3.52 8.08 5.24
N PHE A 214 4.82 8.13 5.52
CA PHE A 214 5.51 7.11 6.30
C PHE A 214 4.95 6.97 7.71
N PHE A 215 4.84 8.07 8.45
CA PHE A 215 4.30 8.04 9.82
C PHE A 215 2.83 7.64 9.87
N SER A 216 2.07 7.87 8.79
CA SER A 216 0.68 7.40 8.70
C SER A 216 0.54 5.87 8.74
N MET A 217 1.61 5.13 8.43
CA MET A 217 1.66 3.67 8.57
C MET A 217 1.85 3.20 10.03
N PHE A 218 1.95 4.12 10.98
CA PHE A 218 1.93 3.86 12.43
C PHE A 218 0.72 4.50 13.09
N THR A 219 0.42 5.76 12.74
CA THR A 219 -0.62 6.56 13.38
C THR A 219 -2.00 6.40 12.72
N GLY A 220 -2.04 6.00 11.47
CA GLY A 220 -3.24 5.96 10.64
C GLY A 220 -3.69 7.33 10.11
N LYS A 221 -2.97 8.42 10.44
CA LYS A 221 -3.39 9.79 10.17
C LYS A 221 -2.32 10.58 9.41
N VAL A 222 -2.77 11.63 8.73
CA VAL A 222 -1.92 12.68 8.14
C VAL A 222 -2.50 14.04 8.49
N SER A 223 -1.67 15.10 8.42
CA SER A 223 -2.18 16.48 8.58
C SER A 223 -3.11 16.86 7.42
N ALA A 224 -4.06 17.75 7.71
CA ALA A 224 -4.94 18.32 6.70
C ALA A 224 -4.14 19.12 5.64
N TRP A 225 -3.02 19.73 6.06
CA TRP A 225 -2.10 20.43 5.16
C TRP A 225 -1.44 19.47 4.16
N TYR A 226 -0.91 18.33 4.64
CA TYR A 226 -0.32 17.29 3.79
C TYR A 226 -1.36 16.72 2.81
N ALA A 227 -2.54 16.36 3.32
CA ALA A 227 -3.63 15.82 2.51
C ALA A 227 -4.03 16.80 1.39
N ARG A 228 -4.20 18.10 1.71
CA ARG A 228 -4.55 19.13 0.74
C ARG A 228 -3.47 19.31 -0.33
N ARG A 229 -2.18 19.25 0.05
CA ARG A 229 -1.05 19.47 -0.86
C ARG A 229 -0.79 18.28 -1.79
N HIS A 230 -0.84 17.06 -1.27
CA HIS A 230 -0.43 15.84 -1.99
C HIS A 230 -1.61 15.02 -2.52
N HIS A 231 -2.78 15.15 -1.91
CA HIS A 231 -3.97 14.34 -2.15
C HIS A 231 -5.23 15.21 -2.22
N ALA A 232 -5.22 16.24 -3.06
CA ALA A 232 -6.24 17.29 -3.08
C ALA A 232 -7.65 16.75 -3.35
N LYS A 233 -7.83 15.80 -4.29
CA LYS A 233 -9.14 15.16 -4.54
C LYS A 233 -9.70 14.49 -3.30
N TRP A 234 -8.87 13.69 -2.62
CA TRP A 234 -9.26 13.01 -1.39
C TRP A 234 -9.56 14.00 -0.26
N TYR A 235 -8.73 15.04 -0.10
CA TYR A 235 -8.94 16.07 0.92
C TYR A 235 -10.32 16.74 0.76
N TRP A 236 -10.66 17.19 -0.44
CA TRP A 236 -11.93 17.89 -0.66
C TRP A 236 -13.13 16.98 -0.49
N ARG A 237 -13.05 15.72 -0.96
CA ARG A 237 -14.11 14.73 -0.73
C ARG A 237 -14.35 14.48 0.77
N LYS A 238 -13.27 14.37 1.57
CA LYS A 238 -13.41 14.20 3.02
C LYS A 238 -14.01 15.42 3.70
N MET A 239 -13.70 16.63 3.27
CA MET A 239 -14.30 17.83 3.80
C MET A 239 -15.81 17.93 3.46
N GLU A 240 -16.22 17.51 2.26
CA GLU A 240 -17.63 17.44 1.87
C GLU A 240 -18.38 16.39 2.71
N GLU A 241 -17.84 15.18 2.86
CA GLU A 241 -18.44 14.12 3.69
C GLU A 241 -18.65 14.59 5.15
N GLU A 242 -17.71 15.32 5.72
CA GLU A 242 -17.78 15.82 7.09
C GLU A 242 -18.81 16.95 7.23
N MET A 243 -18.90 17.84 6.26
CA MET A 243 -19.94 18.89 6.23
C MET A 243 -21.35 18.28 6.13
N ASP A 244 -21.58 17.34 5.23
CA ASP A 244 -22.87 16.67 5.07
C ASP A 244 -23.29 15.89 6.32
N TRP A 245 -22.34 15.32 7.05
CA TRP A 245 -22.63 14.65 8.31
C TRP A 245 -23.06 15.63 9.40
N GLU A 246 -22.34 16.75 9.57
CA GLU A 246 -22.69 17.77 10.55
C GLU A 246 -24.06 18.42 10.25
N ASP A 247 -24.36 18.69 8.99
CA ASP A 247 -25.64 19.27 8.58
C ASP A 247 -26.80 18.31 8.88
N ARG A 248 -26.61 16.99 8.70
CA ARG A 248 -27.59 15.97 9.10
C ARG A 248 -27.80 15.93 10.62
N VAL A 249 -26.72 15.89 11.40
CA VAL A 249 -26.80 15.89 12.87
C VAL A 249 -27.50 17.15 13.40
N LEU A 250 -27.22 18.30 12.79
CA LEU A 250 -27.90 19.54 13.16
C LEU A 250 -29.38 19.53 12.78
N ALA A 251 -29.75 18.94 11.65
CA ALA A 251 -31.14 18.79 11.23
C ALA A 251 -31.92 17.84 12.16
N GLU A 252 -31.31 16.69 12.51
CA GLU A 252 -31.89 15.74 13.47
C GLU A 252 -32.06 16.37 14.87
N GLY A 253 -31.04 17.09 15.37
CA GLY A 253 -31.11 17.78 16.65
C GLY A 253 -32.15 18.90 16.69
N ARG A 254 -32.44 19.56 15.55
CA ARG A 254 -33.53 20.52 15.42
C ARG A 254 -34.90 19.84 15.40
N ALA A 255 -35.02 18.71 14.70
CA ALA A 255 -36.27 17.93 14.65
C ALA A 255 -36.67 17.44 16.04
N LEU A 256 -35.72 16.90 16.83
CA LEU A 256 -35.98 16.47 18.22
C LEU A 256 -36.43 17.58 19.13
N LYS A 257 -35.86 18.81 19.03
CA LYS A 257 -36.27 19.96 19.82
C LYS A 257 -37.66 20.47 19.46
N VAL A 258 -38.07 20.35 18.21
CA VAL A 258 -39.43 20.73 17.78
C VAL A 258 -40.46 19.75 18.35
N ASP A 259 -40.12 18.47 18.42
CA ASP A 259 -41.02 17.44 18.97
C ASP A 259 -41.21 17.58 20.49
N GLU A 260 -40.14 17.91 21.23
CA GLU A 260 -40.22 18.22 22.66
C GLU A 260 -41.05 19.48 22.95
N SER A 261 -40.97 20.50 22.09
CA SER A 261 -41.76 21.75 22.26
C SER A 261 -43.22 21.62 21.83
N ALA A 262 -43.60 20.57 21.13
CA ALA A 262 -44.99 20.28 20.76
C ALA A 262 -45.70 19.35 21.77
N ALA A 263 -44.96 18.79 22.72
CA ALA A 263 -45.45 17.89 23.76
C ALA A 263 -45.77 18.64 25.10
N ASP A 264 -45.37 19.91 25.23
CA ASP A 264 -45.76 20.83 26.30
C ASP A 264 -46.97 21.74 25.87
#